data_7a5640979dd605af62947f2627f6eca4
#
_entry.id   7a5640979dd605af62947f2627f6eca4
#
_cell.length_a   1.000
_cell.length_b   1.000
_cell.length_c   1.000
_cell.angle_alpha   90.00
_cell.angle_beta   90.00
_cell.angle_gamma   90.00
#
_symmetry.space_group_name_H-M   'P 1'
#
loop_
_entity.id
_entity.type
_entity.pdbx_description
1 polymer ?
#
loop_
_entity_poly.entity_id
_entity_poly.type
_entity_poly.pdbx_seq_one_letter_code
_entity_poly.pdbx_strand_id
1 'polypeptide(L)'
;MINFADEALIEVRSGNGGNGCVAFRREKYIPHGGPNGGDGGKGGDVIFCVKRNLRTLGKLRQKHCFKAKNGGDGQGWNRFGADGEDCVIPVPPGTTIRDAETGEVIYDFTGKAENETFTFLKGGNGGWGNVHFKSSTNQAPKHANPGQRGETRFLKLELSIMADLGLVGFPNAGKSSLLTAFTNARPKIAPYPFTTIIPNLGVLRVDDESDIIIADIPGIIEGASEGLGLGDTFLKHITRTAALIFMIDCSDDNYLTAYETLCGELANYSDILMEKPRIVLCNKIDVEGAYDRAVEIAHKIHETEKDIPVVPVSVLTGNGMKDARQQIISLVNLLEKRQNNEENNTDKESSFGSDFMATRALLDDDDDENVQYPGSEN
;
A
#
# COMPACT_ATOMS: atom_id res chain seq x y z
N MET A 1 -17.66 5.17 11.82
CA MET A 1 -17.90 4.97 10.38
C MET A 1 -16.64 5.34 9.64
N ILE A 2 -15.93 4.38 9.06
CA ILE A 2 -14.81 4.69 8.18
C ILE A 2 -15.43 4.98 6.83
N ASN A 3 -15.39 6.24 6.41
CA ASN A 3 -15.72 6.61 5.04
C ASN A 3 -14.61 6.11 4.14
N PHE A 4 -14.95 5.28 3.18
CA PHE A 4 -14.07 4.97 2.06
C PHE A 4 -13.62 6.28 1.42
N ALA A 5 -12.32 6.52 1.38
CA ALA A 5 -11.73 7.71 0.80
C ALA A 5 -10.65 7.30 -0.18
N ASP A 6 -10.85 7.69 -1.43
CA ASP A 6 -9.93 7.57 -2.55
C ASP A 6 -9.06 8.81 -2.72
N GLU A 7 -9.45 9.90 -2.06
CA GLU A 7 -8.70 11.14 -2.02
C GLU A 7 -8.59 11.67 -0.59
N ALA A 8 -7.43 12.24 -0.27
CA ALA A 8 -7.20 12.94 0.99
C ALA A 8 -6.33 14.17 0.75
N LEU A 9 -6.74 15.30 1.34
CA LEU A 9 -5.93 16.51 1.44
C LEU A 9 -5.28 16.54 2.80
N ILE A 10 -3.95 16.63 2.84
CA ILE A 10 -3.19 16.65 4.08
C ILE A 10 -2.18 17.80 4.08
N GLU A 11 -1.92 18.33 5.27
CA GLU A 11 -0.83 19.22 5.54
C GLU A 11 0.31 18.44 6.19
N VAL A 12 1.51 18.53 5.64
CA VAL A 12 2.70 17.90 6.18
C VAL A 12 3.73 18.94 6.56
N ARG A 13 4.37 18.75 7.72
CA ARG A 13 5.39 19.66 8.23
C ARG A 13 6.58 18.86 8.71
N SER A 14 7.78 19.19 8.20
CA SER A 14 9.01 18.66 8.77
C SER A 14 9.39 19.39 10.08
N GLY A 15 10.23 18.76 10.89
CA GLY A 15 10.69 19.34 12.14
C GLY A 15 11.67 20.50 11.90
N ASN A 16 11.62 21.53 12.75
CA ASN A 16 12.66 22.55 12.77
C ASN A 16 13.92 21.98 13.44
N GLY A 17 15.09 22.40 13.01
CA GLY A 17 16.32 22.17 13.74
C GLY A 17 16.34 22.96 15.05
N GLY A 18 16.97 22.40 16.08
CA GLY A 18 17.23 23.06 17.34
C GLY A 18 18.27 24.18 17.23
N ASN A 19 18.22 25.17 18.09
CA ASN A 19 19.21 26.24 18.09
C ASN A 19 20.54 25.79 18.69
N GLY A 20 21.65 26.31 18.18
CA GLY A 20 22.94 26.20 18.82
C GLY A 20 23.01 27.03 20.14
N CYS A 21 23.81 26.56 21.05
CA CYS A 21 23.96 27.17 22.35
C CYS A 21 25.17 28.09 22.43
N VAL A 22 25.01 29.21 23.17
CA VAL A 22 26.13 30.04 23.60
C VAL A 22 26.42 29.74 25.05
N ALA A 23 27.50 29.03 25.35
CA ALA A 23 27.91 28.70 26.70
C ALA A 23 29.44 28.81 26.84
N PHE A 24 29.88 29.03 28.06
CA PHE A 24 31.29 29.11 28.41
C PHE A 24 31.57 28.16 29.59
N ARG A 25 32.71 27.49 29.54
CA ARG A 25 33.17 26.63 30.61
C ARG A 25 33.46 27.49 31.89
N ARG A 26 32.87 27.10 32.99
CA ARG A 26 33.08 27.73 34.30
C ARG A 26 33.37 26.63 35.31
N GLU A 27 34.56 26.62 35.86
CA GLU A 27 34.98 25.71 36.89
C GLU A 27 35.68 26.44 38.03
N LYS A 28 35.79 25.79 39.18
CA LYS A 28 36.57 26.31 40.31
C LYS A 28 38.02 26.47 39.83
N TYR A 29 38.58 27.67 39.97
CA TYR A 29 39.92 28.05 39.51
C TYR A 29 40.07 28.30 37.99
N ILE A 30 39.01 28.25 37.17
CA ILE A 30 39.04 28.64 35.75
C ILE A 30 38.01 29.76 35.51
N PRO A 31 38.35 31.04 35.79
CA PRO A 31 37.40 32.15 35.67
C PRO A 31 37.05 32.47 34.20
N HIS A 32 37.93 32.20 33.25
CA HIS A 32 37.76 32.48 31.83
C HIS A 32 37.90 31.19 31.00
N GLY A 33 36.93 30.26 31.14
CA GLY A 33 36.87 29.07 30.31
C GLY A 33 36.50 29.39 28.86
N GLY A 34 36.94 28.57 27.93
CA GLY A 34 36.59 28.71 26.50
C GLY A 34 35.11 28.46 26.21
N PRO A 35 34.67 28.69 24.97
CA PRO A 35 33.32 28.36 24.55
C PRO A 35 33.08 26.84 24.66
N ASN A 36 31.89 26.47 25.12
CA ASN A 36 31.45 25.08 25.29
C ASN A 36 29.96 24.87 24.99
N GLY A 37 29.37 25.72 24.16
CA GLY A 37 27.99 25.55 23.70
C GLY A 37 27.90 24.45 22.62
N GLY A 38 27.04 23.46 22.83
CA GLY A 38 26.77 22.41 21.89
C GLY A 38 25.84 22.87 20.75
N ASP A 39 25.75 22.03 19.71
CA ASP A 39 24.88 22.28 18.55
C ASP A 39 23.45 21.86 18.85
N GLY A 40 22.49 22.42 18.13
CA GLY A 40 21.12 21.94 18.11
C GLY A 40 21.00 20.60 17.37
N GLY A 41 20.01 19.80 17.73
CA GLY A 41 19.66 18.56 17.01
C GLY A 41 18.95 18.85 15.69
N LYS A 42 19.00 17.90 14.74
CA LYS A 42 18.24 17.95 13.50
C LYS A 42 16.74 17.81 13.79
N GLY A 43 15.86 18.47 13.02
CA GLY A 43 14.43 18.20 13.00
C GLY A 43 14.12 16.86 12.34
N GLY A 44 13.00 16.22 12.71
CA GLY A 44 12.54 14.99 12.10
C GLY A 44 12.08 15.18 10.65
N ASP A 45 12.23 14.14 9.85
CA ASP A 45 11.84 14.09 8.46
C ASP A 45 10.35 13.69 8.33
N VAL A 46 9.71 13.94 7.17
CA VAL A 46 8.39 13.40 6.81
C VAL A 46 8.59 12.31 5.78
N ILE A 47 8.16 11.09 6.12
CA ILE A 47 8.41 9.88 5.35
C ILE A 47 7.08 9.20 5.06
N PHE A 48 6.80 8.90 3.79
CA PHE A 48 5.70 8.03 3.40
C PHE A 48 6.17 6.58 3.37
N CYS A 49 5.33 5.66 3.82
CA CYS A 49 5.64 4.23 3.86
C CYS A 49 4.45 3.42 3.35
N VAL A 50 4.69 2.53 2.38
CA VAL A 50 3.66 1.65 1.83
C VAL A 50 3.29 0.58 2.85
N LYS A 51 1.99 0.40 3.10
CA LYS A 51 1.43 -0.65 3.95
C LYS A 51 0.32 -1.37 3.21
N ARG A 52 0.53 -2.66 2.90
CA ARG A 52 -0.43 -3.48 2.13
C ARG A 52 -1.73 -3.77 2.87
N ASN A 53 -1.72 -3.73 4.20
CA ASN A 53 -2.92 -3.87 5.02
C ASN A 53 -3.87 -2.65 4.94
N LEU A 54 -3.41 -1.54 4.36
CA LEU A 54 -4.24 -0.36 4.11
C LEU A 54 -4.83 -0.42 2.71
N ARG A 55 -6.16 -0.23 2.62
CA ARG A 55 -6.90 -0.24 1.35
C ARG A 55 -7.62 1.08 1.06
N THR A 56 -7.58 2.02 1.99
CA THR A 56 -8.27 3.32 1.85
C THR A 56 -7.46 4.44 2.47
N LEU A 57 -7.67 5.68 2.02
CA LEU A 57 -7.10 6.89 2.61
C LEU A 57 -7.96 7.44 3.78
N GLY A 58 -8.93 6.67 4.28
CA GLY A 58 -9.90 7.13 5.27
C GLY A 58 -9.27 7.68 6.56
N LYS A 59 -8.22 7.03 7.08
CA LYS A 59 -7.49 7.50 8.27
C LYS A 59 -6.78 8.83 7.99
N LEU A 60 -6.19 9.00 6.80
CA LEU A 60 -5.49 10.23 6.39
C LEU A 60 -6.46 11.38 6.15
N ARG A 61 -7.66 11.09 5.64
CA ARG A 61 -8.72 12.08 5.49
C ARG A 61 -9.26 12.60 6.83
N GLN A 62 -9.24 11.80 7.89
CA GLN A 62 -9.65 12.22 9.23
C GLN A 62 -8.58 13.06 9.93
N LYS A 63 -7.31 12.67 9.78
CA LYS A 63 -6.17 13.39 10.35
C LYS A 63 -5.52 14.24 9.26
N HIS A 64 -5.87 15.52 9.23
CA HIS A 64 -5.42 16.43 8.16
C HIS A 64 -4.01 16.99 8.33
N CYS A 65 -3.39 16.89 9.51
CA CYS A 65 -2.09 17.48 9.76
C CYS A 65 -1.12 16.45 10.33
N PHE A 66 0.04 16.33 9.68
CA PHE A 66 1.13 15.44 10.05
C PHE A 66 2.39 16.29 10.28
N LYS A 67 2.95 16.20 11.48
CA LYS A 67 4.11 17.01 11.87
C LYS A 67 5.18 16.13 12.49
N ALA A 68 6.41 16.19 11.95
CA ALA A 68 7.58 15.64 12.58
C ALA A 68 8.02 16.48 13.79
N LYS A 69 8.76 15.86 14.70
CA LYS A 69 9.24 16.55 15.90
C LYS A 69 10.41 17.51 15.57
N ASN A 70 10.49 18.61 16.29
CA ASN A 70 11.61 19.52 16.19
C ASN A 70 12.84 18.92 16.88
N GLY A 71 14.03 19.28 16.43
CA GLY A 71 15.27 19.01 17.13
C GLY A 71 15.35 19.82 18.44
N GLY A 72 16.01 19.25 19.42
CA GLY A 72 16.29 19.91 20.69
C GLY A 72 17.37 20.98 20.54
N ASP A 73 17.29 22.02 21.37
CA ASP A 73 18.33 23.03 21.42
C ASP A 73 19.62 22.49 22.06
N GLY A 74 20.78 22.96 21.57
CA GLY A 74 22.07 22.69 22.15
C GLY A 74 22.17 23.20 23.57
N GLN A 75 23.02 22.61 24.39
CA GLN A 75 23.22 22.98 25.77
C GLN A 75 24.71 23.26 26.07
N GLY A 76 24.98 23.83 27.23
CA GLY A 76 26.35 23.95 27.72
C GLY A 76 27.05 22.61 27.91
N TRP A 77 28.37 22.62 28.09
CA TRP A 77 29.21 21.41 28.22
C TRP A 77 29.28 20.56 26.97
N ASN A 78 29.23 21.19 25.79
CA ASN A 78 29.25 20.56 24.48
C ASN A 78 28.14 19.50 24.30
N ARG A 79 27.00 19.68 24.97
CA ARG A 79 25.86 18.76 24.81
C ARG A 79 25.05 19.16 23.60
N PHE A 80 24.99 18.25 22.65
CA PHE A 80 24.15 18.40 21.47
C PHE A 80 22.67 18.26 21.83
N GLY A 81 21.80 18.99 21.11
CA GLY A 81 20.37 18.76 21.16
C GLY A 81 20.01 17.38 20.60
N ALA A 82 18.98 16.76 21.14
CA ALA A 82 18.46 15.51 20.58
C ALA A 82 17.82 15.76 19.22
N ASP A 83 17.97 14.82 18.29
CA ASP A 83 17.29 14.89 17.00
C ASP A 83 15.78 14.67 17.18
N GLY A 84 14.99 15.30 16.33
CA GLY A 84 13.54 15.14 16.28
C GLY A 84 13.15 13.80 15.68
N GLU A 85 12.11 13.18 16.23
CA GLU A 85 11.53 11.96 15.64
C GLU A 85 10.87 12.25 14.29
N ASP A 86 11.08 11.34 13.34
CA ASP A 86 10.46 11.39 12.03
C ASP A 86 8.95 11.15 12.12
N CYS A 87 8.23 11.74 11.16
CA CYS A 87 6.81 11.48 10.98
C CYS A 87 6.61 10.50 9.84
N VAL A 88 6.38 9.23 10.18
CA VAL A 88 6.06 8.21 9.18
C VAL A 88 4.56 8.19 8.92
N ILE A 89 4.18 8.38 7.65
CA ILE A 89 2.79 8.39 7.17
C ILE A 89 2.55 7.11 6.37
N PRO A 90 1.77 6.17 6.92
CA PRO A 90 1.46 4.94 6.20
C PRO A 90 0.43 5.23 5.09
N VAL A 91 0.71 4.74 3.88
CA VAL A 91 -0.15 4.85 2.70
C VAL A 91 -0.41 3.47 2.09
N PRO A 92 -1.59 3.24 1.50
CA PRO A 92 -1.86 2.02 0.75
C PRO A 92 -1.04 1.96 -0.54
N PRO A 93 -0.78 0.75 -1.10
CA PRO A 93 -0.17 0.62 -2.42
C PRO A 93 -1.07 1.28 -3.49
N GLY A 94 -0.46 1.80 -4.55
CA GLY A 94 -1.19 2.54 -5.59
C GLY A 94 -1.59 3.97 -5.20
N THR A 95 -1.00 4.52 -4.13
CA THR A 95 -1.19 5.93 -3.76
C THR A 95 -0.29 6.82 -4.60
N THR A 96 -0.89 7.81 -5.26
CA THR A 96 -0.17 8.89 -5.96
C THR A 96 -0.19 10.15 -5.09
N ILE A 97 0.98 10.73 -4.86
CA ILE A 97 1.15 11.98 -4.11
C ILE A 97 1.26 13.12 -5.12
N ARG A 98 0.40 14.12 -4.97
CA ARG A 98 0.41 15.35 -5.77
C ARG A 98 0.58 16.58 -4.88
N ASP A 99 1.21 17.60 -5.41
CA ASP A 99 1.16 18.93 -4.81
C ASP A 99 -0.27 19.48 -4.91
N ALA A 100 -0.82 19.97 -3.80
CA ALA A 100 -2.21 20.45 -3.77
C ALA A 100 -2.41 21.78 -4.52
N GLU A 101 -1.34 22.58 -4.71
CA GLU A 101 -1.40 23.89 -5.38
C GLU A 101 -1.14 23.76 -6.88
N THR A 102 -0.12 22.99 -7.28
CA THR A 102 0.28 22.85 -8.70
C THR A 102 -0.41 21.69 -9.39
N GLY A 103 -0.87 20.68 -8.65
CA GLY A 103 -1.41 19.42 -9.17
C GLY A 103 -0.35 18.48 -9.75
N GLU A 104 0.93 18.84 -9.70
CA GLU A 104 2.03 18.00 -10.19
C GLU A 104 2.18 16.72 -9.38
N VAL A 105 2.51 15.61 -10.05
CA VAL A 105 2.82 14.35 -9.39
C VAL A 105 4.20 14.44 -8.76
N ILE A 106 4.27 14.30 -7.44
CA ILE A 106 5.52 14.29 -6.68
C ILE A 106 6.08 12.87 -6.63
N TYR A 107 5.22 11.89 -6.32
CA TYR A 107 5.61 10.49 -6.20
C TYR A 107 4.43 9.55 -6.44
N ASP A 108 4.72 8.36 -6.98
CA ASP A 108 3.71 7.33 -7.25
C ASP A 108 4.15 5.99 -6.65
N PHE A 109 3.31 5.44 -5.77
CA PHE A 109 3.50 4.13 -5.15
C PHE A 109 2.83 2.98 -5.91
N THR A 110 2.41 3.19 -7.16
CA THR A 110 1.84 2.11 -7.98
C THR A 110 2.89 1.05 -8.27
N GLY A 111 2.59 -0.21 -7.94
CA GLY A 111 3.49 -1.35 -8.15
C GLY A 111 4.70 -1.41 -7.21
N LYS A 112 4.70 -0.63 -6.13
CA LYS A 112 5.78 -0.61 -5.15
C LYS A 112 5.63 -1.69 -4.09
N ALA A 113 6.79 -2.17 -3.58
CA ALA A 113 6.86 -3.21 -2.56
C ALA A 113 6.31 -2.74 -1.20
N GLU A 114 5.95 -3.70 -0.35
CA GLU A 114 5.60 -3.40 1.04
C GLU A 114 6.80 -2.81 1.78
N ASN A 115 6.51 -1.85 2.67
CA ASN A 115 7.50 -1.09 3.44
C ASN A 115 8.44 -0.22 2.60
N GLU A 116 8.20 -0.06 1.30
CA GLU A 116 8.92 0.95 0.54
C GLU A 116 8.64 2.34 1.11
N THR A 117 9.71 3.11 1.30
CA THR A 117 9.65 4.43 1.92
C THR A 117 10.07 5.52 0.96
N PHE A 118 9.43 6.67 1.07
CA PHE A 118 9.78 7.88 0.35
C PHE A 118 9.91 9.06 1.32
N THR A 119 11.12 9.60 1.48
CA THR A 119 11.35 10.80 2.30
C THR A 119 10.97 12.02 1.48
N PHE A 120 9.84 12.63 1.84
CA PHE A 120 9.29 13.77 1.12
C PHE A 120 9.89 15.10 1.60
N LEU A 121 9.87 15.36 2.91
CA LEU A 121 10.45 16.57 3.49
C LEU A 121 11.55 16.20 4.47
N LYS A 122 12.70 16.85 4.33
CA LYS A 122 13.78 16.74 5.31
C LYS A 122 13.59 17.75 6.44
N GLY A 123 13.91 17.34 7.65
CA GLY A 123 13.95 18.24 8.81
C GLY A 123 15.06 19.28 8.69
N GLY A 124 14.83 20.42 9.31
CA GLY A 124 15.83 21.48 9.37
C GLY A 124 17.09 21.05 10.12
N ASN A 125 18.26 21.45 9.66
CA ASN A 125 19.52 21.18 10.34
C ASN A 125 19.61 21.95 11.66
N GLY A 126 20.23 21.34 12.68
CA GLY A 126 20.54 22.03 13.93
C GLY A 126 21.52 23.19 13.75
N GLY A 127 21.35 24.24 14.54
CA GLY A 127 22.25 25.39 14.55
C GLY A 127 23.57 25.07 15.24
N TRP A 128 24.65 25.61 14.78
CA TRP A 128 25.98 25.46 15.40
C TRP A 128 26.10 26.25 16.71
N GLY A 129 26.64 25.58 17.74
CA GLY A 129 27.00 26.20 19.00
C GLY A 129 28.22 27.13 18.89
N ASN A 130 28.46 27.93 19.91
CA ASN A 130 29.55 28.89 19.87
C ASN A 130 30.96 28.28 19.80
N VAL A 131 31.12 27.01 20.06
CA VAL A 131 32.41 26.28 19.90
C VAL A 131 32.93 26.34 18.47
N HIS A 132 32.05 26.25 17.47
CA HIS A 132 32.42 26.27 16.04
C HIS A 132 32.99 27.62 15.59
N PHE A 133 32.67 28.71 16.29
CA PHE A 133 33.11 30.06 15.94
C PHE A 133 34.38 30.52 16.66
N LYS A 134 35.03 29.58 17.38
CA LYS A 134 36.32 29.87 18.02
C LYS A 134 37.41 29.96 16.95
N SER A 135 38.17 31.06 16.99
CA SER A 135 39.30 31.31 16.13
C SER A 135 40.45 31.94 16.92
N SER A 136 41.63 32.09 16.27
CA SER A 136 42.79 32.77 16.89
C SER A 136 42.52 34.22 17.27
N THR A 137 41.67 34.89 16.51
CA THR A 137 41.26 36.29 16.75
C THR A 137 40.03 36.42 17.63
N ASN A 138 39.17 35.38 17.67
CA ASN A 138 37.94 35.36 18.49
C ASN A 138 37.92 34.11 19.38
N GLN A 139 38.56 34.16 20.53
CA GLN A 139 38.67 33.02 21.45
C GLN A 139 37.41 32.82 22.33
N ALA A 140 36.52 33.82 22.39
CA ALA A 140 35.28 33.74 23.18
C ALA A 140 34.06 34.22 22.39
N PRO A 141 33.63 33.48 21.32
CA PRO A 141 32.50 33.88 20.51
C PRO A 141 31.20 33.84 21.31
N LYS A 142 30.44 34.94 21.22
CA LYS A 142 29.16 35.17 21.94
C LYS A 142 27.95 34.98 21.03
N HIS A 143 28.11 34.22 19.92
CA HIS A 143 27.01 33.92 19.01
C HIS A 143 26.96 32.43 18.70
N ALA A 144 25.80 31.95 18.35
CA ALA A 144 25.50 30.65 17.86
C ALA A 144 24.49 30.76 16.69
N ASN A 145 24.40 29.78 15.85
CA ASN A 145 23.44 29.81 14.77
C ASN A 145 22.05 29.31 15.24
N PRO A 146 20.97 29.92 14.76
CA PRO A 146 19.65 29.35 14.92
C PRO A 146 19.57 28.05 14.11
N GLY A 147 18.70 27.14 14.55
CA GLY A 147 18.34 25.97 13.74
C GLY A 147 17.60 26.37 12.47
N GLN A 148 17.78 25.58 11.45
CA GLN A 148 17.07 25.74 10.17
C GLN A 148 15.59 25.44 10.36
N ARG A 149 14.71 26.24 9.75
CA ARG A 149 13.27 25.97 9.76
C ARG A 149 12.95 24.78 8.87
N GLY A 150 12.03 23.94 9.35
CA GLY A 150 11.42 22.91 8.53
C GLY A 150 10.46 23.49 7.50
N GLU A 151 10.07 22.68 6.55
CA GLU A 151 9.14 23.05 5.48
C GLU A 151 7.72 22.58 5.79
N THR A 152 6.74 23.30 5.22
CA THR A 152 5.33 22.94 5.25
C THR A 152 4.82 22.84 3.82
N ARG A 153 4.08 21.76 3.52
CA ARG A 153 3.47 21.52 2.21
C ARG A 153 2.06 20.99 2.36
N PHE A 154 1.22 21.33 1.37
CA PHE A 154 -0.13 20.77 1.23
C PHE A 154 -0.12 19.75 0.10
N LEU A 155 -0.62 18.57 0.39
CA LEU A 155 -0.58 17.45 -0.54
C LEU A 155 -1.98 16.92 -0.79
N LYS A 156 -2.23 16.56 -2.04
CA LYS A 156 -3.37 15.76 -2.45
C LYS A 156 -2.91 14.34 -2.67
N LEU A 157 -3.42 13.42 -1.87
CA LEU A 157 -3.21 11.98 -2.06
C LEU A 157 -4.37 11.44 -2.87
N GLU A 158 -4.06 10.71 -3.94
CA GLU A 158 -5.02 10.01 -4.78
C GLU A 158 -4.69 8.53 -4.75
N LEU A 159 -5.69 7.71 -4.47
CA LEU A 159 -5.54 6.26 -4.44
C LEU A 159 -6.10 5.66 -5.73
N SER A 160 -5.23 5.05 -6.52
CA SER A 160 -5.64 4.21 -7.64
C SER A 160 -6.14 2.88 -7.10
N ILE A 161 -7.46 2.77 -6.90
CA ILE A 161 -8.07 1.61 -6.25
C ILE A 161 -8.01 0.43 -7.21
N MET A 162 -7.34 -0.64 -6.78
CA MET A 162 -7.52 -1.96 -7.36
C MET A 162 -8.45 -2.74 -6.43
N ALA A 163 -9.49 -3.36 -6.99
CA ALA A 163 -10.32 -4.26 -6.22
C ALA A 163 -9.53 -5.54 -5.93
N ASP A 164 -9.63 -6.02 -4.70
CA ASP A 164 -9.03 -7.30 -4.30
C ASP A 164 -9.82 -8.46 -4.91
N LEU A 165 -11.16 -8.32 -4.97
CA LEU A 165 -12.06 -9.33 -5.49
C LEU A 165 -13.00 -8.76 -6.55
N GLY A 166 -13.20 -9.53 -7.62
CA GLY A 166 -14.20 -9.27 -8.65
C GLY A 166 -15.48 -10.06 -8.38
N LEU A 167 -16.65 -9.39 -8.34
CA LEU A 167 -17.95 -10.04 -8.19
C LEU A 167 -18.58 -10.25 -9.56
N VAL A 168 -18.82 -11.51 -9.91
CA VAL A 168 -19.35 -11.98 -11.20
C VAL A 168 -20.67 -12.71 -10.98
N GLY A 169 -21.64 -12.52 -11.86
CA GLY A 169 -22.92 -13.22 -11.77
C GLY A 169 -23.97 -12.63 -12.69
N PHE A 170 -25.01 -13.37 -12.98
CA PHE A 170 -26.12 -12.93 -13.82
C PHE A 170 -26.85 -11.68 -13.30
N PRO A 171 -27.57 -10.96 -14.14
CA PRO A 171 -28.49 -9.93 -13.69
C PRO A 171 -29.43 -10.49 -12.61
N ASN A 172 -29.75 -9.68 -11.61
CA ASN A 172 -30.63 -10.05 -10.50
C ASN A 172 -30.16 -11.22 -9.60
N ALA A 173 -28.95 -11.76 -9.77
CA ALA A 173 -28.39 -12.74 -8.85
C ALA A 173 -28.20 -12.22 -7.42
N GLY A 174 -28.26 -10.89 -7.21
CA GLY A 174 -28.14 -10.26 -5.92
C GLY A 174 -26.81 -9.59 -5.63
N LYS A 175 -25.97 -9.35 -6.66
CA LYS A 175 -24.63 -8.76 -6.54
C LYS A 175 -24.62 -7.43 -5.75
N SER A 176 -25.43 -6.48 -6.16
CA SER A 176 -25.50 -5.16 -5.50
C SER A 176 -26.04 -5.27 -4.07
N SER A 177 -26.94 -6.24 -3.81
CA SER A 177 -27.44 -6.53 -2.46
C SER A 177 -26.34 -7.10 -1.57
N LEU A 178 -25.50 -8.01 -2.10
CA LEU A 178 -24.34 -8.57 -1.41
C LEU A 178 -23.35 -7.47 -1.02
N LEU A 179 -23.00 -6.59 -1.97
CA LEU A 179 -22.13 -5.45 -1.70
C LEU A 179 -22.67 -4.55 -0.59
N THR A 180 -23.99 -4.28 -0.61
CA THR A 180 -24.64 -3.48 0.43
C THR A 180 -24.60 -4.18 1.79
N ALA A 181 -24.78 -5.50 1.83
CA ALA A 181 -24.76 -6.29 3.06
C ALA A 181 -23.36 -6.40 3.69
N PHE A 182 -22.31 -6.50 2.87
CA PHE A 182 -20.93 -6.52 3.34
C PHE A 182 -20.40 -5.14 3.71
N THR A 183 -20.89 -4.11 3.05
CA THR A 183 -20.44 -2.74 3.26
C THR A 183 -21.31 -2.07 4.31
N ASN A 184 -20.77 -1.72 5.48
CA ASN A 184 -21.49 -0.95 6.50
C ASN A 184 -21.84 0.49 6.05
N ALA A 185 -21.48 0.87 4.84
CA ALA A 185 -21.81 2.12 4.19
C ALA A 185 -22.44 1.84 2.82
N ARG A 186 -23.12 2.82 2.23
CA ARG A 186 -23.63 2.68 0.84
C ARG A 186 -22.47 2.39 -0.09
N PRO A 187 -22.59 1.38 -1.00
CA PRO A 187 -21.60 1.12 -2.03
C PRO A 187 -21.26 2.42 -2.77
N LYS A 188 -20.00 2.69 -2.96
CA LYS A 188 -19.56 3.92 -3.62
C LYS A 188 -19.42 3.66 -5.12
N ILE A 189 -20.05 4.49 -5.89
CA ILE A 189 -19.83 4.59 -7.33
C ILE A 189 -18.53 5.37 -7.50
N ALA A 190 -17.44 4.71 -7.90
CA ALA A 190 -16.17 5.38 -8.15
C ALA A 190 -15.97 5.56 -9.65
N PRO A 191 -15.85 6.78 -10.16
CA PRO A 191 -15.49 7.02 -11.55
C PRO A 191 -14.01 6.67 -11.72
N TYR A 192 -13.73 5.53 -12.34
CA TYR A 192 -12.37 5.26 -12.81
C TYR A 192 -12.13 6.07 -14.09
N PRO A 193 -11.01 6.80 -14.19
CA PRO A 193 -10.74 7.66 -15.36
C PRO A 193 -10.68 6.90 -16.69
N PHE A 194 -10.76 5.57 -16.67
CA PHE A 194 -10.60 4.70 -17.83
C PHE A 194 -11.81 3.80 -18.11
N THR A 195 -12.91 3.91 -17.36
CA THR A 195 -14.08 3.04 -17.52
C THR A 195 -15.25 3.80 -18.09
N THR A 196 -15.84 3.27 -19.17
CA THR A 196 -17.11 3.74 -19.72
C THR A 196 -18.29 3.33 -18.81
N ILE A 197 -18.09 2.25 -18.03
CA ILE A 197 -19.06 1.73 -17.07
C ILE A 197 -18.42 1.87 -15.67
N ILE A 198 -19.13 2.53 -14.77
CA ILE A 198 -18.66 2.82 -13.42
C ILE A 198 -18.99 1.63 -12.52
N PRO A 199 -17.99 0.91 -11.98
CA PRO A 199 -18.24 -0.24 -11.11
C PRO A 199 -18.77 0.21 -9.74
N ASN A 200 -19.61 -0.61 -9.13
CA ASN A 200 -19.98 -0.47 -7.74
C ASN A 200 -18.92 -1.12 -6.85
N LEU A 201 -18.36 -0.37 -5.92
CA LEU A 201 -17.38 -0.86 -4.97
C LEU A 201 -18.00 -1.10 -3.62
N GLY A 202 -17.72 -2.26 -3.04
CA GLY A 202 -18.02 -2.59 -1.65
C GLY A 202 -16.72 -2.76 -0.86
N VAL A 203 -16.74 -2.39 0.41
CA VAL A 203 -15.64 -2.61 1.34
C VAL A 203 -16.06 -3.58 2.42
N LEU A 204 -15.46 -4.75 2.42
CA LEU A 204 -15.62 -5.74 3.47
C LEU A 204 -14.54 -5.51 4.53
N ARG A 205 -14.94 -5.00 5.69
CA ARG A 205 -14.03 -4.78 6.80
C ARG A 205 -13.67 -6.12 7.46
N VAL A 206 -12.40 -6.43 7.56
CA VAL A 206 -11.89 -7.65 8.21
C VAL A 206 -11.66 -7.37 9.69
N ASP A 207 -10.86 -6.35 10.00
CA ASP A 207 -10.52 -5.88 11.33
C ASP A 207 -10.30 -4.35 11.34
N ASP A 208 -9.65 -3.80 12.39
CA ASP A 208 -9.39 -2.36 12.48
C ASP A 208 -8.29 -1.86 11.55
N GLU A 209 -7.51 -2.76 10.96
CA GLU A 209 -6.34 -2.43 10.13
C GLU A 209 -6.45 -2.95 8.70
N SER A 210 -7.33 -3.90 8.42
CA SER A 210 -7.45 -4.53 7.11
C SER A 210 -8.88 -4.49 6.56
N ASP A 211 -9.00 -4.10 5.30
CA ASP A 211 -10.22 -4.04 4.52
C ASP A 211 -10.03 -4.80 3.20
N ILE A 212 -11.07 -5.45 2.70
CA ILE A 212 -11.11 -6.10 1.38
C ILE A 212 -12.04 -5.31 0.46
N ILE A 213 -11.55 -4.93 -0.71
CA ILE A 213 -12.33 -4.20 -1.71
C ILE A 213 -12.92 -5.20 -2.71
N ILE A 214 -14.24 -5.18 -2.85
CA ILE A 214 -14.99 -6.00 -3.80
C ILE A 214 -15.56 -5.08 -4.87
N ALA A 215 -15.27 -5.36 -6.14
CA ALA A 215 -15.85 -4.64 -7.28
C ALA A 215 -16.94 -5.48 -7.93
N ASP A 216 -18.13 -4.90 -8.10
CA ASP A 216 -19.17 -5.45 -8.98
C ASP A 216 -18.71 -5.25 -10.43
N ILE A 217 -18.70 -6.34 -11.19
CA ILE A 217 -18.31 -6.37 -12.59
C ILE A 217 -19.59 -6.37 -13.45
N PRO A 218 -20.17 -5.20 -13.73
CA PRO A 218 -21.37 -5.11 -14.56
C PRO A 218 -21.00 -5.41 -16.01
N GLY A 219 -21.90 -6.05 -16.74
CA GLY A 219 -21.83 -6.17 -18.20
C GLY A 219 -20.95 -7.29 -18.75
N ILE A 220 -20.40 -8.19 -17.93
CA ILE A 220 -19.81 -9.43 -18.47
C ILE A 220 -20.91 -10.20 -19.19
N ILE A 221 -22.14 -10.16 -18.74
CA ILE A 221 -23.28 -10.96 -19.21
C ILE A 221 -24.24 -10.15 -20.11
N GLU A 222 -24.28 -8.83 -20.03
CA GLU A 222 -25.31 -7.99 -20.70
C GLU A 222 -24.88 -7.36 -22.04
N GLY A 223 -23.80 -7.74 -22.66
CA GLY A 223 -23.38 -7.06 -23.89
C GLY A 223 -22.22 -7.65 -24.64
N ALA A 224 -21.69 -8.77 -24.17
CA ALA A 224 -20.57 -9.45 -24.81
C ALA A 224 -20.90 -9.91 -26.26
N SER A 225 -22.15 -10.30 -26.51
CA SER A 225 -22.60 -10.76 -27.84
C SER A 225 -23.02 -9.62 -28.79
N GLU A 226 -23.22 -8.39 -28.29
CA GLU A 226 -23.73 -7.27 -29.10
C GLU A 226 -22.67 -6.26 -29.54
N GLY A 227 -21.38 -6.51 -29.28
CA GLY A 227 -20.29 -5.63 -29.75
C GLY A 227 -20.22 -4.24 -29.06
N LEU A 228 -21.03 -3.99 -28.03
CA LEU A 228 -20.91 -2.84 -27.18
C LEU A 228 -19.80 -3.09 -26.13
N GLY A 229 -18.55 -3.16 -26.62
CA GLY A 229 -17.39 -3.51 -25.85
C GLY A 229 -17.30 -2.74 -24.53
N LEU A 230 -17.32 -3.50 -23.42
CA LEU A 230 -16.64 -3.06 -22.20
C LEU A 230 -15.21 -2.73 -22.61
N GLY A 231 -14.84 -1.43 -22.56
CA GLY A 231 -13.56 -1.00 -23.11
C GLY A 231 -12.41 -1.86 -22.59
N ASP A 232 -11.46 -2.25 -23.44
CA ASP A 232 -10.27 -3.06 -23.14
C ASP A 232 -9.55 -2.67 -21.85
N THR A 233 -9.72 -1.43 -21.43
CA THR A 233 -9.13 -0.86 -20.23
C THR A 233 -9.81 -1.33 -18.94
N PHE A 234 -11.13 -1.53 -18.95
CA PHE A 234 -11.87 -2.06 -17.80
C PHE A 234 -11.53 -3.54 -17.55
N LEU A 235 -11.39 -4.31 -18.62
CA LEU A 235 -10.97 -5.72 -18.55
C LEU A 235 -9.54 -5.85 -17.98
N LYS A 236 -8.64 -4.93 -18.33
CA LYS A 236 -7.29 -4.87 -17.73
C LYS A 236 -7.32 -4.61 -16.21
N HIS A 237 -8.34 -3.94 -15.70
CA HIS A 237 -8.48 -3.74 -14.25
C HIS A 237 -9.02 -4.97 -13.52
N ILE A 238 -9.94 -5.72 -14.14
CA ILE A 238 -10.45 -6.98 -13.61
C ILE A 238 -9.36 -8.05 -13.59
N THR A 239 -8.52 -8.10 -14.62
CA THR A 239 -7.37 -9.02 -14.63
C THR A 239 -6.38 -8.75 -13.49
N ARG A 240 -6.46 -7.60 -12.81
CA ARG A 240 -5.64 -7.26 -11.64
C ARG A 240 -6.26 -7.65 -10.30
N THR A 241 -7.55 -8.08 -10.25
CA THR A 241 -8.14 -8.58 -9.01
C THR A 241 -7.43 -9.86 -8.57
N ALA A 242 -7.28 -10.06 -7.27
CA ALA A 242 -6.58 -11.23 -6.74
C ALA A 242 -7.40 -12.52 -6.88
N ALA A 243 -8.74 -12.43 -6.76
CA ALA A 243 -9.65 -13.57 -6.90
C ALA A 243 -11.04 -13.12 -7.38
N LEU A 244 -11.93 -14.10 -7.64
CA LEU A 244 -13.28 -13.87 -8.13
C LEU A 244 -14.34 -14.44 -7.18
N ILE A 245 -15.47 -13.76 -7.06
CA ILE A 245 -16.68 -14.23 -6.38
C ILE A 245 -17.74 -14.47 -7.46
N PHE A 246 -18.13 -15.70 -7.65
CA PHE A 246 -19.25 -16.07 -8.51
C PHE A 246 -20.54 -16.06 -7.71
N MET A 247 -21.55 -15.39 -8.22
CA MET A 247 -22.86 -15.34 -7.57
C MET A 247 -23.93 -15.99 -8.43
N ILE A 248 -24.49 -17.09 -7.94
CA ILE A 248 -25.50 -17.90 -8.64
C ILE A 248 -26.85 -17.73 -7.92
N ASP A 249 -27.89 -17.52 -8.70
CA ASP A 249 -29.27 -17.47 -8.23
C ASP A 249 -29.87 -18.89 -8.19
N CYS A 250 -30.09 -19.42 -6.98
CA CYS A 250 -30.69 -20.74 -6.80
C CYS A 250 -32.20 -20.75 -7.01
N SER A 251 -32.84 -19.60 -7.17
CA SER A 251 -34.26 -19.53 -7.53
C SER A 251 -34.54 -19.65 -9.03
N ASP A 252 -33.51 -19.49 -9.88
CA ASP A 252 -33.59 -19.60 -11.33
C ASP A 252 -33.66 -21.09 -11.76
N ASP A 253 -34.40 -21.38 -12.80
CA ASP A 253 -34.49 -22.74 -13.36
C ASP A 253 -33.20 -23.21 -14.04
N ASN A 254 -32.37 -22.28 -14.49
CA ASN A 254 -31.07 -22.56 -15.13
C ASN A 254 -29.89 -22.65 -14.15
N TYR A 255 -30.13 -22.80 -12.85
CA TYR A 255 -29.12 -22.80 -11.80
C TYR A 255 -27.94 -23.76 -12.04
N LEU A 256 -28.19 -24.96 -12.62
CA LEU A 256 -27.16 -25.96 -12.87
C LEU A 256 -26.17 -25.59 -13.99
N THR A 257 -26.62 -24.81 -14.98
CA THR A 257 -25.77 -24.39 -16.09
C THR A 257 -25.16 -22.99 -15.87
N ALA A 258 -25.63 -22.28 -14.86
CA ALA A 258 -25.22 -20.91 -14.58
C ALA A 258 -23.72 -20.79 -14.36
N TYR A 259 -23.12 -21.71 -13.60
CA TYR A 259 -21.67 -21.71 -13.35
C TYR A 259 -20.86 -21.90 -14.62
N GLU A 260 -21.23 -22.92 -15.43
CA GLU A 260 -20.55 -23.22 -16.69
C GLU A 260 -20.65 -22.07 -17.70
N THR A 261 -21.84 -21.45 -17.77
CA THR A 261 -22.07 -20.27 -18.64
C THR A 261 -21.20 -19.10 -18.23
N LEU A 262 -21.13 -18.81 -16.91
CA LEU A 262 -20.25 -17.76 -16.37
C LEU A 262 -18.77 -18.04 -16.67
N CYS A 263 -18.33 -19.28 -16.49
CA CYS A 263 -16.96 -19.69 -16.84
C CYS A 263 -16.68 -19.51 -18.33
N GLY A 264 -17.62 -19.94 -19.19
CA GLY A 264 -17.50 -19.79 -20.64
C GLY A 264 -17.41 -18.34 -21.10
N GLU A 265 -18.20 -17.44 -20.48
CA GLU A 265 -18.13 -16.01 -20.77
C GLU A 265 -16.80 -15.39 -20.31
N LEU A 266 -16.32 -15.76 -19.12
CA LEU A 266 -15.01 -15.29 -18.65
C LEU A 266 -13.86 -15.79 -19.53
N ALA A 267 -13.90 -17.04 -19.98
CA ALA A 267 -12.91 -17.61 -20.90
C ALA A 267 -12.87 -16.86 -22.23
N ASN A 268 -14.03 -16.47 -22.76
CA ASN A 268 -14.11 -15.65 -23.96
C ASN A 268 -13.45 -14.26 -23.80
N TYR A 269 -13.36 -13.77 -22.57
CA TYR A 269 -12.72 -12.48 -22.28
C TYR A 269 -11.22 -12.59 -22.05
N SER A 270 -10.79 -13.55 -21.22
CA SER A 270 -9.38 -13.71 -20.87
C SER A 270 -9.14 -15.04 -20.15
N ASP A 271 -8.21 -15.83 -20.65
CA ASP A 271 -7.75 -17.06 -20.01
C ASP A 271 -7.21 -16.82 -18.60
N ILE A 272 -6.59 -15.66 -18.38
CA ILE A 272 -6.06 -15.24 -17.07
C ILE A 272 -7.15 -15.19 -15.99
N LEU A 273 -8.38 -14.82 -16.34
CA LEU A 273 -9.50 -14.77 -15.39
C LEU A 273 -9.94 -16.16 -14.96
N MET A 274 -9.78 -17.15 -15.84
CA MET A 274 -10.12 -18.54 -15.54
C MET A 274 -9.13 -19.21 -14.58
N GLU A 275 -7.88 -18.78 -14.60
CA GLU A 275 -6.85 -19.30 -13.69
C GLU A 275 -6.95 -18.75 -12.28
N LYS A 276 -7.74 -17.68 -12.07
CA LYS A 276 -7.85 -17.04 -10.76
C LYS A 276 -8.58 -17.92 -9.75
N PRO A 277 -8.10 -17.90 -8.49
CA PRO A 277 -8.83 -18.46 -7.37
C PRO A 277 -10.23 -17.86 -7.28
N ARG A 278 -11.21 -18.70 -6.98
CA ARG A 278 -12.61 -18.29 -6.97
C ARG A 278 -13.39 -18.91 -5.82
N ILE A 279 -14.48 -18.26 -5.44
CA ILE A 279 -15.49 -18.76 -4.51
C ILE A 279 -16.86 -18.63 -5.16
N VAL A 280 -17.72 -19.59 -4.95
CA VAL A 280 -19.10 -19.60 -5.47
C VAL A 280 -20.08 -19.36 -4.34
N LEU A 281 -20.91 -18.32 -4.46
CA LEU A 281 -22.01 -18.02 -3.54
C LEU A 281 -23.33 -18.38 -4.20
N CYS A 282 -24.00 -19.39 -3.66
CA CYS A 282 -25.33 -19.83 -4.08
C CYS A 282 -26.38 -19.02 -3.33
N ASN A 283 -26.93 -17.97 -3.97
CA ASN A 283 -27.84 -17.02 -3.34
C ASN A 283 -29.30 -17.39 -3.44
N LYS A 284 -30.12 -16.73 -2.61
CA LYS A 284 -31.59 -16.88 -2.50
C LYS A 284 -32.03 -18.24 -1.96
N ILE A 285 -31.26 -18.84 -1.06
CA ILE A 285 -31.64 -20.09 -0.38
C ILE A 285 -32.88 -19.96 0.52
N ASP A 286 -33.41 -18.75 0.69
CA ASP A 286 -34.69 -18.47 1.37
C ASP A 286 -35.91 -18.88 0.54
N VAL A 287 -35.74 -19.13 -0.76
CA VAL A 287 -36.79 -19.64 -1.63
C VAL A 287 -36.92 -21.16 -1.44
N GLU A 288 -38.16 -21.67 -1.46
CA GLU A 288 -38.45 -23.09 -1.28
C GLU A 288 -37.73 -23.97 -2.32
N GLY A 289 -37.02 -24.99 -1.86
CA GLY A 289 -36.22 -25.89 -2.71
C GLY A 289 -34.88 -25.32 -3.17
N ALA A 290 -34.59 -24.05 -2.95
CA ALA A 290 -33.33 -23.41 -3.41
C ALA A 290 -32.09 -23.92 -2.65
N TYR A 291 -32.26 -24.35 -1.40
CA TYR A 291 -31.15 -24.95 -0.64
C TYR A 291 -30.69 -26.28 -1.25
N ASP A 292 -31.63 -27.15 -1.64
CA ASP A 292 -31.31 -28.42 -2.27
C ASP A 292 -30.61 -28.21 -3.63
N ARG A 293 -31.07 -27.21 -4.39
CA ARG A 293 -30.42 -26.77 -5.63
C ARG A 293 -28.99 -26.26 -5.39
N ALA A 294 -28.74 -25.54 -4.30
CA ALA A 294 -27.39 -25.10 -3.93
C ALA A 294 -26.47 -26.29 -3.64
N VAL A 295 -26.97 -27.34 -3.00
CA VAL A 295 -26.23 -28.60 -2.77
C VAL A 295 -25.94 -29.30 -4.09
N GLU A 296 -26.87 -29.36 -5.03
CA GLU A 296 -26.66 -29.94 -6.37
C GLU A 296 -25.57 -29.18 -7.16
N ILE A 297 -25.60 -27.84 -7.12
CA ILE A 297 -24.54 -26.99 -7.71
C ILE A 297 -23.18 -27.35 -7.10
N ALA A 298 -23.12 -27.45 -5.75
CA ALA A 298 -21.88 -27.80 -5.07
C ALA A 298 -21.33 -29.16 -5.49
N HIS A 299 -22.19 -30.17 -5.58
CA HIS A 299 -21.79 -31.48 -6.07
C HIS A 299 -21.23 -31.41 -7.49
N LYS A 300 -21.95 -30.73 -8.39
CA LYS A 300 -21.53 -30.61 -9.80
C LYS A 300 -20.18 -29.88 -9.94
N ILE A 301 -19.96 -28.80 -9.21
CA ILE A 301 -18.69 -28.06 -9.22
C ILE A 301 -17.57 -28.94 -8.67
N HIS A 302 -17.80 -29.65 -7.56
CA HIS A 302 -16.78 -30.51 -6.94
C HIS A 302 -16.43 -31.76 -7.75
N GLU A 303 -17.26 -32.18 -8.72
CA GLU A 303 -16.91 -33.23 -9.67
C GLU A 303 -15.79 -32.79 -10.63
N THR A 304 -15.74 -31.50 -10.98
CA THR A 304 -14.76 -30.94 -11.92
C THR A 304 -13.63 -30.19 -11.20
N GLU A 305 -13.93 -29.44 -10.18
CA GLU A 305 -13.00 -28.55 -9.45
C GLU A 305 -13.18 -28.72 -7.94
N LYS A 306 -12.44 -29.65 -7.33
CA LYS A 306 -12.59 -30.04 -5.92
C LYS A 306 -12.28 -28.96 -4.88
N ASP A 307 -11.44 -28.00 -5.25
CA ASP A 307 -10.87 -27.03 -4.31
C ASP A 307 -11.67 -25.72 -4.25
N ILE A 308 -12.76 -25.59 -5.01
CA ILE A 308 -13.56 -24.36 -5.02
C ILE A 308 -14.55 -24.36 -3.85
N PRO A 309 -14.48 -23.36 -2.95
CA PRO A 309 -15.49 -23.22 -1.92
C PRO A 309 -16.84 -22.84 -2.52
N VAL A 310 -17.89 -23.58 -2.19
CA VAL A 310 -19.27 -23.28 -2.55
C VAL A 310 -20.06 -23.01 -1.27
N VAL A 311 -20.65 -21.82 -1.14
CA VAL A 311 -21.33 -21.39 0.09
C VAL A 311 -22.77 -21.03 -0.24
N PRO A 312 -23.76 -21.73 0.35
CA PRO A 312 -25.16 -21.34 0.25
C PRO A 312 -25.43 -20.10 1.11
N VAL A 313 -26.07 -19.08 0.52
CA VAL A 313 -26.35 -17.81 1.17
C VAL A 313 -27.76 -17.29 0.86
N SER A 314 -28.32 -16.53 1.77
CA SER A 314 -29.43 -15.63 1.48
C SER A 314 -29.02 -14.22 1.92
N VAL A 315 -28.79 -13.36 0.95
CA VAL A 315 -28.49 -11.96 1.24
C VAL A 315 -29.67 -11.24 1.88
N LEU A 316 -30.89 -11.69 1.56
CA LEU A 316 -32.12 -11.09 2.09
C LEU A 316 -32.30 -11.40 3.59
N THR A 317 -32.11 -12.65 4.00
CA THR A 317 -32.32 -13.10 5.39
C THR A 317 -31.07 -13.05 6.24
N GLY A 318 -29.89 -12.95 5.62
CA GLY A 318 -28.59 -12.99 6.28
C GLY A 318 -28.07 -14.41 6.56
N ASN A 319 -28.79 -15.46 6.15
CA ASN A 319 -28.34 -16.85 6.32
C ASN A 319 -27.08 -17.11 5.48
N GLY A 320 -26.09 -17.82 6.05
CA GLY A 320 -24.83 -18.16 5.36
C GLY A 320 -23.87 -16.98 5.16
N MET A 321 -24.28 -15.73 5.45
CA MET A 321 -23.43 -14.55 5.21
C MET A 321 -22.17 -14.51 6.07
N LYS A 322 -22.21 -15.08 7.28
CA LYS A 322 -21.02 -15.19 8.15
C LYS A 322 -20.00 -16.16 7.56
N ASP A 323 -20.46 -17.29 7.05
CA ASP A 323 -19.62 -18.32 6.44
C ASP A 323 -19.01 -17.80 5.14
N ALA A 324 -19.82 -17.13 4.30
CA ALA A 324 -19.34 -16.48 3.09
C ALA A 324 -18.25 -15.44 3.40
N ARG A 325 -18.46 -14.59 4.41
CA ARG A 325 -17.45 -13.62 4.86
C ARG A 325 -16.16 -14.30 5.30
N GLN A 326 -16.24 -15.36 6.09
CA GLN A 326 -15.07 -16.07 6.59
C GLN A 326 -14.29 -16.75 5.47
N GLN A 327 -14.97 -17.36 4.50
CA GLN A 327 -14.35 -17.97 3.34
C GLN A 327 -13.65 -16.94 2.44
N ILE A 328 -14.28 -15.78 2.22
CA ILE A 328 -13.69 -14.68 1.47
C ILE A 328 -12.40 -14.18 2.14
N ILE A 329 -12.44 -13.96 3.45
CA ILE A 329 -11.26 -13.53 4.22
C ILE A 329 -10.15 -14.58 4.15
N SER A 330 -10.50 -15.86 4.29
CA SER A 330 -9.53 -16.96 4.22
C SER A 330 -8.86 -17.04 2.84
N LEU A 331 -9.63 -16.84 1.77
CA LEU A 331 -9.13 -16.82 0.40
C LEU A 331 -8.12 -15.70 0.17
N VAL A 332 -8.46 -14.48 0.58
CA VAL A 332 -7.56 -13.31 0.43
C VAL A 332 -6.28 -13.50 1.24
N ASN A 333 -6.38 -13.95 2.50
CA ASN A 333 -5.22 -14.21 3.36
C ASN A 333 -4.28 -15.29 2.78
N LEU A 334 -4.83 -16.32 2.13
CA LEU A 334 -4.03 -17.35 1.47
C LEU A 334 -3.26 -16.78 0.27
N LEU A 335 -3.90 -15.90 -0.50
CA LEU A 335 -3.27 -15.24 -1.65
C LEU A 335 -2.17 -14.28 -1.24
N GLU A 336 -2.39 -13.49 -0.21
CA GLU A 336 -1.37 -12.58 0.34
C GLU A 336 -0.14 -13.35 0.85
N LYS A 337 -0.35 -14.49 1.51
CA LYS A 337 0.75 -15.36 1.95
C LYS A 337 1.54 -15.96 0.78
N ARG A 338 0.89 -16.33 -0.33
CA ARG A 338 1.56 -16.82 -1.54
C ARG A 338 2.41 -15.74 -2.18
N GLN A 339 1.87 -14.55 -2.36
CA GLN A 339 2.61 -13.40 -2.92
C GLN A 339 3.83 -13.03 -2.07
N ASN A 340 3.70 -12.97 -0.75
CA ASN A 340 4.80 -12.68 0.16
C ASN A 340 5.91 -13.76 0.12
N ASN A 341 5.55 -15.03 -0.09
CA ASN A 341 6.52 -16.11 -0.22
C ASN A 341 7.28 -16.07 -1.56
N GLU A 342 6.62 -15.70 -2.63
CA GLU A 342 7.22 -15.53 -3.96
C GLU A 342 8.20 -14.36 -3.98
N GLU A 343 7.85 -13.22 -3.38
CA GLU A 343 8.73 -12.06 -3.25
C GLU A 343 9.97 -12.37 -2.39
N ASN A 344 9.80 -13.06 -1.26
CA ASN A 344 10.92 -13.47 -0.42
C ASN A 344 11.89 -14.46 -1.10
N ASN A 345 11.41 -15.24 -2.06
CA ASN A 345 12.26 -16.15 -2.86
C ASN A 345 13.01 -15.39 -3.96
N THR A 346 12.37 -14.43 -4.62
CA THR A 346 13.03 -13.56 -5.61
C THR A 346 14.10 -12.66 -5.00
N ASP A 347 13.89 -12.15 -3.79
CA ASP A 347 14.89 -11.37 -3.06
C ASP A 347 16.10 -12.24 -2.63
N LYS A 348 15.89 -13.50 -2.30
CA LYS A 348 16.99 -14.44 -2.01
C LYS A 348 17.78 -14.81 -3.26
N GLU A 349 17.13 -14.98 -4.40
CA GLU A 349 17.81 -15.25 -5.66
C GLU A 349 18.59 -14.03 -6.16
N SER A 350 18.07 -12.82 -5.97
CA SER A 350 18.78 -11.59 -6.31
C SER A 350 19.98 -11.31 -5.38
N SER A 351 19.89 -11.63 -4.09
CA SER A 351 21.00 -11.51 -3.15
C SER A 351 22.10 -12.58 -3.42
N PHE A 352 21.71 -13.79 -3.82
CA PHE A 352 22.68 -14.83 -4.22
C PHE A 352 23.43 -14.46 -5.52
N GLY A 353 22.76 -13.81 -6.45
CA GLY A 353 23.38 -13.31 -7.69
C GLY A 353 24.37 -12.16 -7.46
N SER A 354 24.10 -11.27 -6.52
CA SER A 354 24.99 -10.16 -6.16
C SER A 354 26.25 -10.64 -5.43
N ASP A 355 26.11 -11.61 -4.52
CA ASP A 355 27.27 -12.21 -3.83
C ASP A 355 28.16 -13.03 -4.77
N PHE A 356 27.57 -13.69 -5.77
CA PHE A 356 28.33 -14.44 -6.77
C PHE A 356 29.12 -13.52 -7.73
N MET A 357 28.55 -12.38 -8.09
CA MET A 357 29.24 -11.37 -8.91
C MET A 357 30.34 -10.64 -8.12
N ALA A 358 30.12 -10.34 -6.84
CA ALA A 358 31.13 -9.74 -5.97
C ALA A 358 32.32 -10.69 -5.72
N THR A 359 32.08 -12.00 -5.59
CA THR A 359 33.14 -13.00 -5.41
C THR A 359 33.94 -13.21 -6.69
N ARG A 360 33.33 -13.05 -7.88
CA ARG A 360 34.00 -13.15 -9.16
C ARG A 360 34.91 -11.94 -9.45
N ALA A 361 34.46 -10.74 -9.07
CA ALA A 361 35.26 -9.52 -9.19
C ALA A 361 36.52 -9.53 -8.29
N LEU A 362 36.46 -10.23 -7.15
CA LEU A 362 37.60 -10.39 -6.24
C LEU A 362 38.61 -11.47 -6.70
N LEU A 363 38.22 -12.35 -7.64
CA LEU A 363 39.10 -13.40 -8.18
C LEU A 363 39.79 -12.96 -9.49
N ASP A 364 39.30 -11.93 -10.18
CA ASP A 364 39.88 -11.41 -11.42
C ASP A 364 40.95 -10.31 -11.18
N ASP A 365 41.14 -9.84 -9.92
CA ASP A 365 42.14 -8.81 -9.55
C ASP A 365 43.49 -9.36 -9.07
N ASP A 366 43.68 -10.69 -8.97
CA ASP A 366 44.91 -11.31 -8.43
C ASP A 366 45.88 -11.83 -9.51
N ASP A 367 45.65 -11.62 -10.82
CA ASP A 367 46.49 -12.17 -11.91
C ASP A 367 47.41 -11.17 -12.62
N ASP A 368 47.59 -9.95 -12.11
CA ASP A 368 48.53 -8.97 -12.71
C ASP A 368 49.64 -8.50 -11.73
N GLU A 369 50.46 -9.42 -11.21
CA GLU A 369 51.75 -9.05 -10.63
C GLU A 369 52.88 -9.97 -11.09
N ASN A 370 53.77 -9.38 -11.92
CA ASN A 370 55.21 -9.60 -12.02
C ASN A 370 55.74 -10.95 -12.48
N VAL A 371 56.14 -11.00 -13.76
CA VAL A 371 57.30 -11.74 -14.17
C VAL A 371 58.31 -10.81 -14.84
N GLN A 372 59.26 -10.28 -14.06
CA GLN A 372 60.53 -9.73 -14.56
C GLN A 372 61.46 -10.88 -14.91
N TYR A 373 61.85 -10.98 -16.19
CA TYR A 373 63.00 -11.80 -16.61
C TYR A 373 64.28 -11.00 -16.51
N PRO A 374 65.38 -11.56 -15.96
CA PRO A 374 66.68 -10.93 -15.94
C PRO A 374 67.36 -11.09 -17.30
N GLY A 375 68.10 -10.05 -17.70
CA GLY A 375 68.79 -9.94 -18.96
C GLY A 375 69.89 -10.99 -19.19
N SER A 376 70.21 -11.23 -20.47
CA SER A 376 71.39 -11.86 -20.90
C SER A 376 72.23 -10.82 -21.72
N GLU A 377 73.36 -10.52 -21.19
CA GLU A 377 74.50 -9.92 -21.92
C GLU A 377 74.85 -10.79 -23.10
N ASN A 378 74.97 -10.22 -24.29
CA ASN A 378 76.16 -10.15 -25.18
C ASN A 378 75.84 -9.31 -26.40
#